data_113b10c789b5e9d18311f33ec1600032
#
_entry.id   113b10c789b5e9d18311f33ec1600032
#
_cell.length_a   1.000
_cell.length_b   1.000
_cell.length_c   1.000
_cell.angle_alpha   90.00
_cell.angle_beta   90.00
_cell.angle_gamma   90.00
#
_symmetry.space_group_name_H-M   'P 1'
#
loop_
_entity.id
_entity.type
_entity.pdbx_description
1 polymer ?
#
loop_
_entity_poly.entity_id
_entity_poly.type
_entity_poly.pdbx_seq_one_letter_code
_entity_poly.pdbx_strand_id
1 'polypeptide(L)'
;YKLTDWLTLTYRMGMDRYNMTDRTVIAENGAVAPEFQKGRLSENDVTYEYLNSNLMLTASKRVNDFDLNLLLGQSVEDTKSTVNRRTGYKFIVSDFPSFDNINDGNKRLQSNRTQKRLMGVYGEFRASYKSLLYLTLTGRNDWTSTLPVDNRSYFYPSIGSSFVFSELFPENTIFSFGKVRASWACVGKDTDAYATTTSLFAPLEFLAGTGVGNSWERGNPYLKPEITESTELGLEMRFLKGRVGFDVT
;
A
#
# COMPACT_ATOMS: atom_id res chain seq x y z
N TYR A 1 -4.74 4.00 26.21
CA TYR A 1 -4.75 4.61 27.52
C TYR A 1 -5.85 5.68 27.59
N LYS A 2 -6.78 5.55 28.52
CA LYS A 2 -7.87 6.51 28.74
C LYS A 2 -7.32 7.68 29.59
N LEU A 3 -7.17 8.85 28.99
CA LEU A 3 -6.65 10.04 29.67
C LEU A 3 -7.72 10.72 30.51
N THR A 4 -8.93 10.83 29.91
CA THR A 4 -10.16 11.33 30.55
C THR A 4 -11.33 10.50 30.02
N ASP A 5 -12.57 10.77 30.49
CA ASP A 5 -13.76 10.07 30.00
C ASP A 5 -14.06 10.33 28.51
N TRP A 6 -13.56 11.42 27.98
CA TRP A 6 -13.80 11.84 26.60
C TRP A 6 -12.52 11.81 25.72
N LEU A 7 -11.32 11.50 26.31
CA LEU A 7 -10.04 11.55 25.61
C LEU A 7 -9.27 10.25 25.79
N THR A 8 -8.92 9.61 24.69
CA THR A 8 -8.17 8.33 24.66
C THR A 8 -6.93 8.47 23.80
N LEU A 9 -5.79 8.04 24.31
CA LEU A 9 -4.54 7.88 23.58
C LEU A 9 -4.33 6.41 23.24
N THR A 10 -4.10 6.11 21.97
CA THR A 10 -3.85 4.76 21.50
C THR A 10 -2.51 4.71 20.78
N TYR A 11 -1.66 3.77 21.15
CA TYR A 11 -0.44 3.45 20.43
C TYR A 11 -0.52 2.00 19.94
N ARG A 12 -0.19 1.79 18.67
CA ARG A 12 -0.13 0.46 18.05
C ARG A 12 1.18 0.33 17.31
N MET A 13 1.82 -0.81 17.46
CA MET A 13 3.02 -1.19 16.71
C MET A 13 2.82 -2.60 16.18
N GLY A 14 3.11 -2.80 14.91
CA GLY A 14 3.07 -4.09 14.24
C GLY A 14 4.37 -4.35 13.50
N MET A 15 4.76 -5.60 13.42
CA MET A 15 5.92 -6.05 12.65
C MET A 15 5.55 -7.36 11.95
N ASP A 16 5.79 -7.38 10.63
CA ASP A 16 5.72 -8.59 9.83
C ASP A 16 7.12 -8.89 9.29
N ARG A 17 7.57 -10.12 9.46
CA ARG A 17 8.84 -10.58 8.90
C ARG A 17 8.70 -11.98 8.39
N TYR A 18 9.17 -12.22 7.18
CA TYR A 18 9.29 -13.56 6.63
C TYR A 18 10.57 -13.73 5.84
N ASN A 19 11.02 -14.98 5.77
CA ASN A 19 12.06 -15.44 4.87
C ASN A 19 11.44 -16.47 3.93
N MET A 20 11.72 -16.34 2.64
CA MET A 20 11.24 -17.24 1.61
C MET A 20 12.41 -17.64 0.72
N THR A 21 12.52 -18.93 0.44
CA THR A 21 13.42 -19.43 -0.60
C THR A 21 12.59 -20.00 -1.73
N ASP A 22 12.78 -19.44 -2.92
CA ASP A 22 12.21 -19.95 -4.17
C ASP A 22 13.32 -20.65 -4.97
N ARG A 23 13.07 -21.89 -5.36
CA ARG A 23 14.00 -22.68 -6.14
C ARG A 23 13.37 -23.13 -7.45
N THR A 24 13.99 -22.73 -8.56
CA THR A 24 13.55 -23.09 -9.91
C THR A 24 14.63 -23.91 -10.60
N VAL A 25 14.24 -25.04 -11.13
CA VAL A 25 15.10 -25.91 -11.96
C VAL A 25 14.51 -25.98 -13.36
N ILE A 26 15.33 -25.69 -14.36
CA ILE A 26 15.03 -25.96 -15.76
C ILE A 26 15.87 -27.16 -16.17
N ALA A 27 15.19 -28.25 -16.52
CA ALA A 27 15.85 -29.47 -16.95
C ALA A 27 16.59 -29.30 -18.29
N GLU A 28 17.54 -30.16 -18.54
CA GLU A 28 18.25 -30.23 -19.82
C GLU A 28 17.27 -30.64 -20.95
N ASN A 29 17.61 -30.22 -22.18
CA ASN A 29 16.86 -30.57 -23.41
C ASN A 29 15.38 -30.13 -23.44
N GLY A 30 14.98 -29.20 -22.56
CA GLY A 30 13.64 -28.59 -22.62
C GLY A 30 13.49 -27.66 -23.83
N ALA A 31 12.24 -27.31 -24.17
CA ALA A 31 11.90 -26.31 -25.17
C ALA A 31 12.15 -24.88 -24.63
N VAL A 32 13.40 -24.55 -24.38
CA VAL A 32 13.88 -23.31 -23.77
C VAL A 32 14.93 -22.65 -24.65
N ALA A 33 15.27 -21.41 -24.35
CA ALA A 33 16.32 -20.68 -25.05
C ALA A 33 17.66 -21.46 -25.01
N PRO A 34 18.50 -21.36 -26.06
CA PRO A 34 19.72 -22.15 -26.20
C PRO A 34 20.66 -22.10 -25.00
N GLU A 35 20.71 -20.98 -24.30
CA GLU A 35 21.54 -20.83 -23.10
C GLU A 35 21.09 -21.71 -21.91
N PHE A 36 19.84 -22.16 -21.91
CA PHE A 36 19.27 -23.01 -20.85
C PHE A 36 19.17 -24.49 -21.21
N GLN A 37 19.50 -24.88 -22.48
CA GLN A 37 19.37 -26.26 -22.96
C GLN A 37 20.24 -27.28 -22.19
N LYS A 38 21.26 -26.82 -21.50
CA LYS A 38 22.10 -27.66 -20.61
C LYS A 38 21.74 -27.52 -19.15
N GLY A 39 20.49 -27.11 -18.86
CA GLY A 39 19.97 -26.94 -17.54
C GLY A 39 20.28 -25.58 -16.89
N ARG A 40 19.38 -25.17 -15.99
CA ARG A 40 19.52 -23.96 -15.17
C ARG A 40 19.00 -24.25 -13.76
N LEU A 41 19.73 -23.79 -12.76
CA LEU A 41 19.30 -23.73 -11.38
C LEU A 41 19.25 -22.27 -10.93
N SER A 42 18.14 -21.85 -10.36
CA SER A 42 17.98 -20.52 -9.78
C SER A 42 17.39 -20.63 -8.38
N GLU A 43 18.02 -19.98 -7.42
CA GLU A 43 17.51 -19.84 -6.06
C GLU A 43 17.44 -18.35 -5.68
N ASN A 44 16.28 -17.94 -5.14
CA ASN A 44 16.05 -16.61 -4.64
C ASN A 44 15.76 -16.70 -3.14
N ASP A 45 16.66 -16.16 -2.32
CA ASP A 45 16.42 -15.98 -0.89
C ASP A 45 15.89 -14.57 -0.67
N VAL A 46 14.64 -14.47 -0.25
CA VAL A 46 13.94 -13.22 0.02
C VAL A 46 13.77 -13.04 1.52
N THR A 47 14.25 -11.93 2.04
CA THR A 47 13.94 -11.47 3.39
C THR A 47 13.09 -10.22 3.29
N TYR A 48 11.90 -10.26 3.87
CA TYR A 48 10.96 -9.15 3.92
C TYR A 48 10.73 -8.74 5.36
N GLU A 49 10.75 -7.44 5.62
CA GLU A 49 10.46 -6.83 6.92
C GLU A 49 9.52 -5.64 6.70
N TYR A 50 8.42 -5.63 7.41
CA TYR A 50 7.49 -4.51 7.48
C TYR A 50 7.30 -4.11 8.93
N LEU A 51 7.56 -2.85 9.23
CA LEU A 51 7.32 -2.24 10.53
C LEU A 51 6.29 -1.13 10.36
N ASN A 52 5.30 -1.13 11.24
CA ASN A 52 4.27 -0.11 11.28
C ASN A 52 4.09 0.40 12.71
N SER A 53 3.92 1.69 12.87
CA SER A 53 3.71 2.37 14.14
C SER A 53 2.63 3.43 13.98
N ASN A 54 1.61 3.41 14.84
CA ASN A 54 0.51 4.36 14.84
C ASN A 54 0.29 4.93 16.24
N LEU A 55 0.30 6.24 16.33
CA LEU A 55 -0.10 6.98 17.52
C LEU A 55 -1.39 7.75 17.21
N MET A 56 -2.42 7.56 18.02
CA MET A 56 -3.76 8.12 17.80
C MET A 56 -4.29 8.77 19.08
N LEU A 57 -4.82 9.97 18.95
CA LEU A 57 -5.55 10.67 19.99
C LEU A 57 -7.02 10.78 19.54
N THR A 58 -7.93 10.22 20.31
CA THR A 58 -9.38 10.24 20.02
C THR A 58 -10.10 11.01 21.12
N ALA A 59 -10.85 12.02 20.71
CA ALA A 59 -11.73 12.80 21.59
C ALA A 59 -13.19 12.59 21.17
N SER A 60 -14.04 12.16 22.10
CA SER A 60 -15.46 11.90 21.86
C SER A 60 -16.29 12.61 22.92
N LYS A 61 -17.22 13.45 22.49
CA LYS A 61 -18.07 14.20 23.42
C LYS A 61 -19.45 14.44 22.84
N ARG A 62 -20.46 14.24 23.66
CA ARG A 62 -21.82 14.66 23.35
C ARG A 62 -22.08 16.07 23.93
N VAL A 63 -22.56 16.97 23.09
CA VAL A 63 -22.93 18.36 23.46
C VAL A 63 -24.32 18.61 22.96
N ASN A 64 -25.28 18.63 23.89
CA ASN A 64 -26.70 18.69 23.57
C ASN A 64 -27.13 17.59 22.61
N ASP A 65 -27.61 17.96 21.43
CA ASP A 65 -28.07 17.06 20.36
C ASP A 65 -26.98 16.64 19.41
N PHE A 66 -25.72 17.07 19.64
CA PHE A 66 -24.56 16.74 18.79
C PHE A 66 -23.70 15.68 19.43
N ASP A 67 -23.39 14.62 18.69
CA ASP A 67 -22.31 13.69 19.00
C ASP A 67 -21.09 14.06 18.16
N LEU A 68 -20.00 14.44 18.84
CA LEU A 68 -18.77 14.91 18.21
C LEU A 68 -17.63 13.92 18.47
N ASN A 69 -16.88 13.61 17.42
CA ASN A 69 -15.72 12.73 17.49
C ASN A 69 -14.57 13.35 16.69
N LEU A 70 -13.41 13.49 17.31
CA LEU A 70 -12.18 13.96 16.68
C LEU A 70 -11.11 12.91 16.89
N LEU A 71 -10.51 12.48 15.81
CA LEU A 71 -9.33 11.63 15.81
C LEU A 71 -8.17 12.38 15.16
N LEU A 72 -7.04 12.43 15.84
CA LEU A 72 -5.76 12.90 15.29
C LEU A 72 -4.76 11.75 15.38
N GLY A 73 -4.02 11.51 14.32
CA GLY A 73 -3.10 10.38 14.28
C GLY A 73 -1.83 10.66 13.51
N GLN A 74 -0.82 9.88 13.84
CA GLN A 74 0.44 9.78 13.12
C GLN A 74 0.70 8.32 12.80
N SER A 75 1.17 8.04 11.58
CA SER A 75 1.63 6.71 11.17
C SER A 75 3.05 6.75 10.64
N VAL A 76 3.80 5.70 10.87
CA VAL A 76 5.11 5.46 10.25
C VAL A 76 5.13 4.02 9.76
N GLU A 77 5.50 3.83 8.50
CA GLU A 77 5.66 2.53 7.87
C GLU A 77 7.07 2.43 7.29
N ASP A 78 7.77 1.34 7.58
CA ASP A 78 9.11 1.05 7.04
C ASP A 78 9.08 -0.37 6.45
N THR A 79 9.22 -0.45 5.13
CA THR A 79 9.26 -1.71 4.39
C THR A 79 10.65 -1.94 3.87
N LYS A 80 11.22 -3.11 4.17
CA LYS A 80 12.53 -3.56 3.65
C LYS A 80 12.39 -4.89 2.96
N SER A 81 12.99 -5.02 1.79
CA SER A 81 13.08 -6.28 1.08
C SER A 81 14.52 -6.49 0.61
N THR A 82 15.06 -7.65 0.90
CA THR A 82 16.38 -8.08 0.40
C THR A 82 16.18 -9.35 -0.39
N VAL A 83 16.62 -9.35 -1.64
CA VAL A 83 16.57 -10.52 -2.53
C VAL A 83 18.00 -10.90 -2.92
N ASN A 84 18.44 -12.06 -2.47
CA ASN A 84 19.70 -12.65 -2.87
C ASN A 84 19.42 -13.76 -3.89
N ARG A 85 19.81 -13.55 -5.12
CA ARG A 85 19.62 -14.50 -6.23
C ARG A 85 20.91 -15.17 -6.57
N ARG A 86 20.87 -16.51 -6.62
CA ARG A 86 21.91 -17.37 -7.15
C ARG A 86 21.39 -18.04 -8.42
N THR A 87 22.08 -17.92 -9.51
CA THR A 87 21.71 -18.57 -10.77
C THR A 87 22.91 -19.29 -11.34
N GLY A 88 22.72 -20.52 -11.74
CA GLY A 88 23.74 -21.33 -12.40
C GLY A 88 23.19 -21.95 -13.68
N TYR A 89 24.07 -22.08 -14.66
CA TYR A 89 23.75 -22.56 -16.01
C TYR A 89 24.70 -23.69 -16.38
N LYS A 90 24.25 -24.61 -17.23
CA LYS A 90 25.04 -25.71 -17.84
C LYS A 90 25.55 -26.68 -16.80
N PHE A 91 24.70 -27.62 -16.41
CA PHE A 91 25.08 -28.73 -15.55
C PHE A 91 26.23 -29.54 -16.20
N ILE A 92 27.20 -30.00 -15.39
CA ILE A 92 28.29 -30.84 -15.81
C ILE A 92 27.79 -32.29 -15.95
N VAL A 93 26.99 -32.73 -14.97
CA VAL A 93 26.35 -34.05 -14.93
C VAL A 93 24.86 -33.85 -15.09
N SER A 94 24.25 -34.56 -16.04
CA SER A 94 22.79 -34.48 -16.30
C SER A 94 21.99 -34.94 -15.08
N ASP A 95 20.77 -34.35 -14.95
CA ASP A 95 19.79 -34.68 -13.90
C ASP A 95 20.26 -34.49 -12.44
N PHE A 96 21.32 -33.69 -12.25
CA PHE A 96 21.83 -33.36 -10.92
C PHE A 96 21.83 -31.83 -10.70
N PRO A 97 20.66 -31.22 -10.33
CA PRO A 97 20.54 -29.78 -10.16
C PRO A 97 21.14 -29.29 -8.84
N SER A 98 22.46 -29.12 -8.82
CA SER A 98 23.26 -28.58 -7.72
C SER A 98 24.17 -27.46 -8.22
N PHE A 99 24.45 -26.46 -7.40
CA PHE A 99 25.41 -25.40 -7.72
C PHE A 99 26.84 -25.99 -7.83
N ASP A 100 27.15 -27.06 -7.10
CA ASP A 100 28.46 -27.75 -7.21
C ASP A 100 28.63 -28.45 -8.55
N ASN A 101 27.53 -28.75 -9.24
CA ASN A 101 27.49 -29.34 -10.57
C ASN A 101 27.51 -28.29 -11.70
N ILE A 102 27.98 -27.08 -11.42
CA ILE A 102 28.06 -25.98 -12.38
C ILE A 102 29.43 -25.32 -12.27
N ASN A 103 30.06 -25.08 -13.41
CA ASN A 103 31.35 -24.38 -13.45
C ASN A 103 31.17 -22.92 -12.93
N ASP A 104 32.17 -22.40 -12.23
CA ASP A 104 32.12 -21.07 -11.60
C ASP A 104 31.83 -19.95 -12.60
N GLY A 105 32.36 -20.01 -13.81
CA GLY A 105 32.10 -19.04 -14.87
C GLY A 105 30.64 -19.02 -15.36
N ASN A 106 29.84 -20.03 -15.02
CA ASN A 106 28.41 -20.11 -15.32
C ASN A 106 27.51 -19.79 -14.12
N LYS A 107 28.09 -19.37 -12.99
CA LYS A 107 27.36 -18.93 -11.80
C LYS A 107 27.21 -17.42 -11.78
N ARG A 108 26.05 -16.93 -11.38
CA ARG A 108 25.77 -15.52 -11.19
C ARG A 108 25.16 -15.30 -9.81
N LEU A 109 25.69 -14.32 -9.09
CA LEU A 109 25.21 -13.86 -7.80
C LEU A 109 24.70 -12.43 -7.96
N GLN A 110 23.51 -12.16 -7.46
CA GLN A 110 22.90 -10.85 -7.46
C GLN A 110 22.30 -10.59 -6.09
N SER A 111 22.48 -9.39 -5.56
CA SER A 111 21.82 -8.95 -4.35
C SER A 111 21.13 -7.64 -4.63
N ASN A 112 19.83 -7.58 -4.33
CA ASN A 112 19.02 -6.38 -4.45
C ASN A 112 18.39 -6.07 -3.10
N ARG A 113 18.49 -4.81 -2.69
CA ARG A 113 17.88 -4.32 -1.45
C ARG A 113 16.99 -3.13 -1.76
N THR A 114 15.75 -3.23 -1.32
CA THR A 114 14.75 -2.18 -1.46
C THR A 114 14.30 -1.73 -0.09
N GLN A 115 14.23 -0.44 0.12
CA GLN A 115 13.66 0.15 1.34
C GLN A 115 12.72 1.30 0.96
N LYS A 116 11.55 1.29 1.58
CA LYS A 116 10.53 2.33 1.44
C LYS A 116 10.06 2.75 2.82
N ARG A 117 9.98 4.04 3.06
CA ARG A 117 9.41 4.62 4.27
C ARG A 117 8.31 5.60 3.92
N LEU A 118 7.20 5.48 4.62
CA LEU A 118 6.06 6.37 4.55
C LEU A 118 5.75 6.88 5.96
N MET A 119 5.61 8.20 6.08
CA MET A 119 5.17 8.86 7.31
C MET A 119 3.90 9.64 7.00
N GLY A 120 2.91 9.58 7.88
CA GLY A 120 1.66 10.30 7.70
C GLY A 120 1.16 10.94 8.98
N VAL A 121 0.57 12.12 8.84
CA VAL A 121 -0.24 12.76 9.88
C VAL A 121 -1.65 12.90 9.33
N TYR A 122 -2.65 12.51 10.11
CA TYR A 122 -4.03 12.50 9.67
C TYR A 122 -4.99 12.95 10.77
N GLY A 123 -6.13 13.45 10.33
CA GLY A 123 -7.22 13.81 11.20
C GLY A 123 -8.56 13.42 10.61
N GLU A 124 -9.49 13.08 11.49
CA GLU A 124 -10.87 12.80 11.16
C GLU A 124 -11.76 13.52 12.16
N PHE A 125 -12.73 14.28 11.66
CA PHE A 125 -13.78 14.87 12.45
C PHE A 125 -15.13 14.30 12.02
N ARG A 126 -15.88 13.76 12.96
CA ARG A 126 -17.25 13.29 12.77
C ARG A 126 -18.19 14.08 13.66
N ALA A 127 -19.29 14.53 13.08
CA ALA A 127 -20.38 15.14 13.80
C ALA A 127 -21.70 14.49 13.40
N SER A 128 -22.55 14.18 14.37
CA SER A 128 -23.93 13.80 14.11
C SER A 128 -24.89 14.70 14.90
N TYR A 129 -26.02 14.98 14.29
CA TYR A 129 -27.09 15.79 14.88
C TYR A 129 -28.39 14.98 14.91
N LYS A 130 -28.90 14.68 16.12
CA LYS A 130 -30.19 13.98 16.37
C LYS A 130 -30.38 12.69 15.56
N SER A 131 -29.29 11.96 15.22
CA SER A 131 -29.33 10.82 14.29
C SER A 131 -29.87 11.14 12.88
N LEU A 132 -30.15 12.40 12.60
CA LEU A 132 -30.72 12.92 11.36
C LEU A 132 -29.64 13.26 10.33
N LEU A 133 -28.59 13.97 10.76
CA LEU A 133 -27.51 14.45 9.89
C LEU A 133 -26.18 13.97 10.40
N TYR A 134 -25.36 13.48 9.49
CA TYR A 134 -23.99 13.03 9.76
C TYR A 134 -23.03 13.74 8.82
N LEU A 135 -21.93 14.21 9.37
CA LEU A 135 -20.81 14.83 8.64
C LEU A 135 -19.50 14.14 9.05
N THR A 136 -18.70 13.79 8.06
CA THR A 136 -17.34 13.29 8.26
C THR A 136 -16.40 14.13 7.41
N LEU A 137 -15.38 14.66 8.04
CA LEU A 137 -14.26 15.37 7.39
C LEU A 137 -12.99 14.63 7.69
N THR A 138 -12.19 14.36 6.67
CA THR A 138 -10.86 13.78 6.87
C THR A 138 -9.81 14.60 6.14
N GLY A 139 -8.58 14.52 6.64
CA GLY A 139 -7.42 15.07 5.98
C GLY A 139 -6.20 14.27 6.37
N ARG A 140 -5.34 13.98 5.39
CA ARG A 140 -4.08 13.29 5.63
C ARG A 140 -2.98 13.94 4.81
N ASN A 141 -1.82 14.10 5.42
CA ASN A 141 -0.59 14.46 4.74
C ASN A 141 0.43 13.35 4.89
N ASP A 142 0.93 12.86 3.77
CA ASP A 142 1.97 11.85 3.74
C ASP A 142 3.30 12.42 3.26
N TRP A 143 4.38 11.85 3.79
CA TRP A 143 5.76 12.04 3.36
C TRP A 143 6.34 10.69 3.00
N THR A 144 6.74 10.52 1.75
CA THR A 144 7.30 9.27 1.25
C THR A 144 8.77 9.39 0.88
N SER A 145 9.53 8.32 1.10
CA SER A 145 10.93 8.23 0.66
C SER A 145 11.10 7.93 -0.83
N THR A 146 10.02 7.62 -1.55
CA THR A 146 10.04 7.20 -2.96
C THR A 146 9.98 8.36 -3.93
N LEU A 147 9.57 9.54 -3.46
CA LEU A 147 9.43 10.74 -4.27
C LEU A 147 10.59 11.74 -4.04
N PRO A 148 10.86 12.64 -5.01
CA PRO A 148 11.86 13.68 -4.85
C PRO A 148 11.54 14.60 -3.66
N VAL A 149 12.55 15.28 -3.12
CA VAL A 149 12.43 16.18 -1.94
C VAL A 149 11.29 17.17 -2.10
N ASP A 150 11.14 17.77 -3.29
CA ASP A 150 10.14 18.80 -3.57
C ASP A 150 8.72 18.27 -3.68
N ASN A 151 8.55 16.96 -3.96
CA ASN A 151 7.25 16.32 -4.19
C ASN A 151 6.92 15.21 -3.19
N ARG A 152 7.76 14.99 -2.17
CA ARG A 152 7.58 13.89 -1.20
C ARG A 152 6.40 14.07 -0.26
N SER A 153 5.94 15.31 -0.07
CA SER A 153 4.82 15.66 0.81
C SER A 153 3.58 15.94 -0.01
N TYR A 154 2.48 15.27 0.30
CA TYR A 154 1.21 15.47 -0.38
C TYR A 154 0.05 15.32 0.58
N PHE A 155 -0.89 16.26 0.47
CA PHE A 155 -2.09 16.34 1.29
C PHE A 155 -3.31 15.90 0.47
N TYR A 156 -4.19 15.14 1.10
CA TYR A 156 -5.44 14.70 0.49
C TYR A 156 -6.60 14.68 1.51
N PRO A 157 -7.66 15.47 1.23
CA PRO A 157 -8.83 15.57 2.06
C PRO A 157 -9.97 14.67 1.58
N SER A 158 -10.95 14.45 2.47
CA SER A 158 -12.26 13.95 2.08
C SER A 158 -13.39 14.61 2.90
N ILE A 159 -14.58 14.61 2.32
CA ILE A 159 -15.82 15.04 2.97
C ILE A 159 -16.91 14.03 2.64
N GLY A 160 -17.62 13.59 3.68
CA GLY A 160 -18.79 12.74 3.52
C GLY A 160 -19.96 13.28 4.36
N SER A 161 -21.15 13.26 3.81
CA SER A 161 -22.37 13.61 4.53
C SER A 161 -23.45 12.57 4.29
N SER A 162 -24.29 12.34 5.30
CA SER A 162 -25.50 11.56 5.12
C SER A 162 -26.67 12.17 5.88
N PHE A 163 -27.84 12.10 5.27
CA PHE A 163 -29.08 12.63 5.78
C PHE A 163 -30.14 11.54 5.86
N VAL A 164 -30.53 11.21 7.10
CA VAL A 164 -31.52 10.17 7.41
C VAL A 164 -32.89 10.82 7.44
N PHE A 165 -33.46 11.06 6.27
CA PHE A 165 -34.71 11.81 6.15
C PHE A 165 -35.92 11.06 6.73
N SER A 166 -35.84 9.74 6.95
CA SER A 166 -36.86 8.97 7.64
C SER A 166 -37.12 9.45 9.08
N GLU A 167 -36.12 10.03 9.74
CA GLU A 167 -36.25 10.58 11.10
C GLU A 167 -37.19 11.82 11.17
N LEU A 168 -37.50 12.41 10.04
CA LEU A 168 -38.45 13.54 9.97
C LEU A 168 -39.92 13.10 9.91
N PHE A 169 -40.17 11.82 9.67
CA PHE A 169 -41.52 11.30 9.54
C PHE A 169 -41.89 10.46 10.75
N PRO A 170 -43.17 10.44 11.15
CA PRO A 170 -43.62 9.51 12.18
C PRO A 170 -43.41 8.07 11.71
N GLU A 171 -43.18 7.19 12.67
CA GLU A 171 -43.03 5.77 12.38
C GLU A 171 -44.17 5.25 11.49
N ASN A 172 -43.80 4.62 10.37
CA ASN A 172 -44.73 4.12 9.38
C ASN A 172 -44.43 2.64 9.08
N THR A 173 -45.47 1.83 9.01
CA THR A 173 -45.32 0.39 8.72
C THR A 173 -44.92 0.10 7.29
N ILE A 174 -45.15 1.03 6.37
CA ILE A 174 -44.80 0.87 4.94
C ILE A 174 -43.40 1.39 4.70
N PHE A 175 -43.08 2.64 5.06
CA PHE A 175 -41.78 3.27 4.90
C PHE A 175 -41.02 3.23 6.22
N SER A 176 -39.94 2.45 6.28
CA SER A 176 -39.23 2.14 7.54
C SER A 176 -37.91 2.87 7.69
N PHE A 177 -37.25 3.23 6.59
CA PHE A 177 -35.98 3.90 6.62
C PHE A 177 -35.67 4.57 5.29
N GLY A 178 -35.07 5.76 5.34
CA GLY A 178 -34.59 6.47 4.16
C GLY A 178 -33.40 7.34 4.48
N LYS A 179 -32.33 7.17 3.68
CA LYS A 179 -31.07 7.89 3.84
C LYS A 179 -30.50 8.28 2.48
N VAL A 180 -30.11 9.52 2.34
CA VAL A 180 -29.29 10.03 1.24
C VAL A 180 -27.87 10.21 1.74
N ARG A 181 -26.89 9.86 0.92
CA ARG A 181 -25.46 10.08 1.20
C ARG A 181 -24.77 10.75 0.03
N ALA A 182 -23.80 11.60 0.33
CA ALA A 182 -22.92 12.22 -0.64
C ALA A 182 -21.52 12.24 -0.07
N SER A 183 -20.54 11.90 -0.89
CA SER A 183 -19.14 11.99 -0.52
C SER A 183 -18.27 12.45 -1.68
N TRP A 184 -17.20 13.13 -1.33
CA TRP A 184 -16.07 13.44 -2.19
C TRP A 184 -14.79 13.09 -1.45
N ALA A 185 -13.87 12.43 -2.14
CA ALA A 185 -12.60 12.03 -1.60
C ALA A 185 -11.48 12.25 -2.61
N CYS A 186 -10.36 12.72 -2.10
CA CYS A 186 -9.09 12.76 -2.80
C CYS A 186 -8.15 11.77 -2.13
N VAL A 187 -7.40 10.98 -2.91
CA VAL A 187 -6.43 10.00 -2.40
C VAL A 187 -5.12 10.16 -3.16
N GLY A 188 -4.04 10.27 -2.42
CA GLY A 188 -2.68 10.30 -2.96
C GLY A 188 -2.03 8.92 -2.92
N LYS A 189 -1.31 8.57 -3.97
CA LYS A 189 -0.49 7.36 -4.07
C LYS A 189 0.92 7.70 -4.49
N ASP A 190 1.89 7.15 -3.79
CA ASP A 190 3.30 7.22 -4.16
C ASP A 190 3.68 6.10 -5.14
N THR A 191 4.95 6.04 -5.51
CA THR A 191 5.53 5.08 -6.45
C THR A 191 6.39 4.03 -5.75
N ASP A 192 6.97 3.14 -6.53
CA ASP A 192 7.98 2.19 -6.08
C ASP A 192 9.29 2.90 -5.68
N ALA A 193 10.06 2.24 -4.82
CA ALA A 193 11.34 2.76 -4.40
C ALA A 193 12.31 2.86 -5.59
N TYR A 194 13.10 3.95 -5.59
CA TYR A 194 14.13 4.25 -6.60
C TYR A 194 13.63 4.61 -8.00
N ALA A 195 12.33 4.79 -8.21
CA ALA A 195 11.77 5.21 -9.51
C ALA A 195 12.25 6.60 -9.99
N THR A 196 12.84 7.38 -9.11
CA THR A 196 13.42 8.70 -9.42
C THR A 196 14.85 8.63 -9.97
N THR A 197 15.50 7.46 -9.91
CA THR A 197 16.91 7.27 -10.27
C THR A 197 17.04 6.26 -11.39
N THR A 198 17.84 6.56 -12.41
CA THR A 198 18.16 5.60 -13.46
C THR A 198 19.14 4.56 -12.94
N SER A 199 18.76 3.28 -13.00
CA SER A 199 19.62 2.17 -12.61
C SER A 199 20.71 1.94 -13.66
N LEU A 200 21.91 1.58 -13.19
CA LEU A 200 23.02 1.17 -14.04
C LEU A 200 23.11 -0.37 -14.02
N PHE A 201 23.46 -0.97 -15.14
CA PHE A 201 23.81 -2.39 -15.19
C PHE A 201 25.15 -2.64 -14.48
N ALA A 202 25.33 -3.88 -14.03
CA ALA A 202 26.63 -4.33 -13.57
C ALA A 202 27.73 -4.09 -14.63
N PRO A 203 28.97 -3.87 -14.21
CA PRO A 203 30.07 -3.66 -15.14
C PRO A 203 30.12 -4.78 -16.21
N LEU A 204 30.24 -4.38 -17.45
CA LEU A 204 30.45 -5.27 -18.60
C LEU A 204 31.91 -5.15 -19.03
N GLU A 205 32.56 -6.28 -19.19
CA GLU A 205 33.92 -6.32 -19.74
C GLU A 205 33.84 -6.27 -21.26
N PHE A 206 34.55 -5.32 -21.85
CA PHE A 206 34.75 -5.17 -23.28
C PHE A 206 36.24 -5.37 -23.62
N LEU A 207 36.56 -5.62 -24.88
CA LEU A 207 37.92 -5.70 -25.36
C LEU A 207 38.80 -4.47 -25.04
N ALA A 208 38.19 -3.31 -24.87
CA ALA A 208 38.87 -2.04 -24.60
C ALA A 208 38.72 -1.54 -23.14
N GLY A 209 38.14 -2.35 -22.21
CA GLY A 209 37.98 -1.96 -20.80
C GLY A 209 36.63 -2.35 -20.23
N THR A 210 36.36 -1.85 -19.03
CA THR A 210 35.09 -2.08 -18.31
C THR A 210 34.14 -0.92 -18.55
N GLY A 211 32.90 -1.23 -18.90
CA GLY A 211 31.84 -0.23 -19.05
C GLY A 211 30.61 -0.56 -18.21
N VAL A 212 29.78 0.44 -17.94
CA VAL A 212 28.44 0.27 -17.33
C VAL A 212 27.39 0.76 -18.32
N GLY A 213 26.31 -0.01 -18.45
CA GLY A 213 25.16 0.36 -19.26
C GLY A 213 24.04 0.96 -18.41
N ASN A 214 23.23 1.80 -19.00
CA ASN A 214 21.99 2.30 -18.39
C ASN A 214 20.87 1.27 -18.54
N SER A 215 19.95 1.25 -17.55
CA SER A 215 18.67 0.58 -17.71
C SER A 215 17.89 1.16 -18.89
N TRP A 216 17.04 0.34 -19.52
CA TRP A 216 16.07 0.80 -20.52
C TRP A 216 15.02 1.75 -19.92
N GLU A 217 14.77 1.63 -18.61
CA GLU A 217 13.91 2.51 -17.85
C GLU A 217 14.73 3.65 -17.25
N ARG A 218 14.28 4.88 -17.50
CA ARG A 218 14.88 6.08 -16.93
C ARG A 218 14.10 6.52 -15.72
N GLY A 219 14.80 6.78 -14.61
CA GLY A 219 14.23 7.42 -13.44
C GLY A 219 13.75 8.85 -13.77
N ASN A 220 12.64 9.25 -13.16
CA ASN A 220 12.12 10.61 -13.29
C ASN A 220 12.41 11.42 -12.01
N PRO A 221 13.37 12.36 -12.03
CA PRO A 221 13.70 13.16 -10.85
C PRO A 221 12.62 14.17 -10.46
N TYR A 222 11.58 14.35 -11.29
CA TYR A 222 10.45 15.27 -11.07
C TYR A 222 9.15 14.54 -10.77
N LEU A 223 9.22 13.28 -10.37
CA LEU A 223 8.05 12.44 -10.13
C LEU A 223 7.15 13.07 -9.06
N LYS A 224 5.85 13.03 -9.30
CA LYS A 224 4.81 13.51 -8.39
C LYS A 224 3.95 12.35 -7.91
N PRO A 225 3.26 12.48 -6.77
CA PRO A 225 2.28 11.49 -6.38
C PRO A 225 1.14 11.43 -7.39
N GLU A 226 0.58 10.25 -7.57
CA GLU A 226 -0.67 10.07 -8.29
C GLU A 226 -1.83 10.52 -7.40
N ILE A 227 -2.74 11.32 -7.94
CA ILE A 227 -3.91 11.82 -7.23
C ILE A 227 -5.17 11.27 -7.90
N THR A 228 -5.99 10.60 -7.11
CA THR A 228 -7.29 10.09 -7.54
C THR A 228 -8.39 10.83 -6.79
N GLU A 229 -9.36 11.34 -7.53
CA GLU A 229 -10.54 11.99 -6.97
C GLU A 229 -11.77 11.15 -7.30
N SER A 230 -12.66 11.01 -6.31
CA SER A 230 -13.92 10.30 -6.46
C SER A 230 -15.07 11.09 -5.83
N THR A 231 -16.24 11.01 -6.46
CA THR A 231 -17.49 11.56 -5.94
C THR A 231 -18.53 10.47 -5.97
N GLU A 232 -19.25 10.29 -4.87
CA GLU A 232 -20.28 9.29 -4.74
C GLU A 232 -21.57 9.90 -4.22
N LEU A 233 -22.69 9.47 -4.80
CA LEU A 233 -24.04 9.77 -4.32
C LEU A 233 -24.77 8.47 -4.09
N GLY A 234 -25.46 8.34 -2.95
CA GLY A 234 -26.17 7.11 -2.64
C GLY A 234 -27.53 7.39 -2.02
N LEU A 235 -28.46 6.49 -2.29
CA LEU A 235 -29.81 6.46 -1.74
C LEU A 235 -30.10 5.07 -1.18
N GLU A 236 -30.41 5.01 0.12
CA GLU A 236 -30.86 3.79 0.78
C GLU A 236 -32.29 3.96 1.26
N MET A 237 -33.16 3.02 0.92
CA MET A 237 -34.55 3.00 1.38
C MET A 237 -34.95 1.60 1.84
N ARG A 238 -35.74 1.52 2.92
CA ARG A 238 -36.27 0.26 3.45
C ARG A 238 -37.77 0.40 3.70
N PHE A 239 -38.49 -0.66 3.40
CA PHE A 239 -39.94 -0.74 3.48
C PHE A 239 -40.39 -1.98 4.27
N LEU A 240 -41.65 -1.96 4.73
CA LEU A 240 -42.31 -3.07 5.39
C LEU A 240 -41.50 -3.60 6.60
N LYS A 241 -41.10 -2.71 7.50
CA LYS A 241 -40.25 -3.00 8.68
C LYS A 241 -38.91 -3.64 8.29
N GLY A 242 -38.32 -3.17 7.18
CA GLY A 242 -37.02 -3.65 6.69
C GLY A 242 -37.04 -4.95 5.90
N ARG A 243 -38.22 -5.48 5.56
CA ARG A 243 -38.35 -6.71 4.76
C ARG A 243 -37.97 -6.52 3.29
N VAL A 244 -38.14 -5.32 2.78
CA VAL A 244 -37.74 -4.93 1.43
C VAL A 244 -36.86 -3.69 1.54
N GLY A 245 -35.72 -3.73 0.88
CA GLY A 245 -34.79 -2.61 0.84
C GLY A 245 -34.04 -2.55 -0.48
N PHE A 246 -33.64 -1.35 -0.86
CA PHE A 246 -32.68 -1.14 -1.93
C PHE A 246 -31.65 -0.10 -1.53
N ASP A 247 -30.45 -0.23 -2.05
CA ASP A 247 -29.34 0.69 -1.91
C ASP A 247 -28.72 0.88 -3.31
N VAL A 248 -28.64 2.14 -3.72
CA VAL A 248 -28.08 2.54 -5.02
C VAL A 248 -27.01 3.59 -4.77
N THR A 249 -25.86 3.39 -5.38
CA THR A 249 -24.75 4.35 -5.35
C THR A 249 -24.30 4.61 -6.76
#